data_51cba019f4a3d1e6ab9c4738d09071ae
#
_entry.id   51cba019f4a3d1e6ab9c4738d09071ae
#
_cell.length_a   1.000
_cell.length_b   1.000
_cell.length_c   1.000
_cell.angle_alpha   90.00
_cell.angle_beta   90.00
_cell.angle_gamma   90.00
#
_symmetry.space_group_name_H-M   'P 1'
#
loop_
_entity.id
_entity.type
_entity.pdbx_description
1 polymer ?
#
loop_
_entity_poly.entity_id
_entity_poly.type
_entity_poly.pdbx_seq_one_letter_code
_entity_poly.pdbx_strand_id
1 'polypeptide(L)'
;MLLKPFSSPGRFWRGNIHTHSNQSDGALPTESVIEAYKNAGYDFLMLSEHFVSHFNWPINDTRSFRSNNFTTLIGVELHAPETSAGELWHIVAAGLPLDFKPPGPKETGAELAKRARAAGAFVGIAHPAWSQLTLADGLDIDAAHAVEIYNHGCAVENDRGEGWFLHDQLLNEGKRLSAFATDDAHFKTPDHFGGWVNVKAQSLDPDEILQSLKDGNYYASQGPQFGAITLEGKSLSVDCSPVDTITVLCGNSRTCVKTGKAITSAEFDLKKLESGWLLTKPSPWFRVVIMDHAGKRAWSNPVWWDDIK
;
A
#
# COMPACT_ATOMS: atom_id res chain seq x y z
N MET A 1 -16.23 -15.79 -10.61
CA MET A 1 -15.45 -15.95 -9.35
C MET A 1 -15.25 -14.59 -8.70
N LEU A 2 -15.30 -14.51 -7.38
CA LEU A 2 -14.96 -13.32 -6.63
C LEU A 2 -13.42 -13.18 -6.56
N LEU A 3 -12.88 -12.00 -6.89
CA LEU A 3 -11.44 -11.78 -6.92
C LEU A 3 -10.90 -11.45 -5.52
N LYS A 4 -9.58 -11.64 -5.30
CA LYS A 4 -8.90 -11.18 -4.09
C LYS A 4 -8.95 -9.63 -3.99
N PRO A 5 -9.08 -9.06 -2.78
CA PRO A 5 -9.22 -9.69 -1.47
C PRO A 5 -10.66 -10.10 -1.11
N PHE A 6 -11.64 -9.86 -2.00
CA PHE A 6 -13.06 -10.04 -1.72
C PHE A 6 -13.45 -11.52 -1.50
N SER A 7 -12.72 -12.45 -2.12
CA SER A 7 -12.91 -13.91 -1.94
C SER A 7 -12.36 -14.45 -0.62
N SER A 8 -11.53 -13.69 0.08
CA SER A 8 -10.95 -14.10 1.36
C SER A 8 -11.98 -14.00 2.49
N PRO A 9 -11.94 -14.88 3.52
CA PRO A 9 -12.85 -14.82 4.64
C PRO A 9 -12.65 -13.61 5.54
N GLY A 10 -13.65 -13.26 6.36
CA GLY A 10 -13.59 -12.16 7.31
C GLY A 10 -14.19 -10.85 6.80
N ARG A 11 -13.81 -9.74 7.43
CA ARG A 11 -14.21 -8.38 7.07
C ARG A 11 -13.01 -7.52 6.68
N PHE A 12 -13.26 -6.34 6.14
CA PHE A 12 -12.22 -5.34 5.94
C PHE A 12 -11.97 -4.57 7.24
N TRP A 13 -10.68 -4.39 7.55
CA TRP A 13 -10.16 -3.63 8.66
C TRP A 13 -9.33 -2.46 8.11
N ARG A 14 -9.68 -1.24 8.53
CA ARG A 14 -9.01 -0.01 8.09
C ARG A 14 -7.75 0.22 8.91
N GLY A 15 -6.60 0.38 8.29
CA GLY A 15 -5.37 0.66 9.00
C GLY A 15 -4.37 1.50 8.25
N ASN A 16 -3.44 2.08 9.00
CA ASN A 16 -2.29 2.79 8.46
C ASN A 16 -1.00 2.08 8.90
N ILE A 17 -0.06 1.92 7.97
CA ILE A 17 1.21 1.20 8.19
C ILE A 17 2.44 2.08 7.94
N HIS A 18 2.26 3.41 7.83
CA HIS A 18 3.31 4.37 7.68
C HIS A 18 2.92 5.66 8.41
N THR A 19 3.51 5.90 9.59
CA THR A 19 3.27 7.10 10.41
C THR A 19 4.32 7.21 11.50
N HIS A 20 4.60 8.42 11.94
CA HIS A 20 5.70 8.77 12.85
C HIS A 20 5.21 9.42 14.14
N SER A 21 5.94 9.18 15.22
CA SER A 21 5.78 9.86 16.49
C SER A 21 7.05 10.65 16.84
N ASN A 22 7.07 11.26 18.00
CA ASN A 22 8.25 11.95 18.52
C ASN A 22 9.39 11.01 18.98
N GLN A 23 9.27 9.70 18.74
CA GLN A 23 10.39 8.76 18.87
C GLN A 23 11.35 8.86 17.67
N SER A 24 10.88 9.38 16.54
CA SER A 24 11.73 9.88 15.47
C SER A 24 11.49 11.37 15.27
N ASP A 25 10.82 11.78 14.25
CA ASP A 25 10.68 13.19 13.89
C ASP A 25 9.22 13.67 13.81
N GLY A 26 8.25 12.85 14.21
CA GLY A 26 6.85 13.27 14.34
C GLY A 26 6.65 14.28 15.49
N ALA A 27 5.60 15.09 15.40
CA ALA A 27 5.32 16.14 16.40
C ALA A 27 4.66 15.62 17.68
N LEU A 28 3.96 14.47 17.62
CA LEU A 28 3.16 13.96 18.73
C LEU A 28 3.81 12.75 19.41
N PRO A 29 3.59 12.58 20.75
CA PRO A 29 3.96 11.35 21.42
C PRO A 29 3.21 10.13 20.85
N THR A 30 3.80 8.94 21.00
CA THR A 30 3.24 7.65 20.57
C THR A 30 1.76 7.49 20.94
N GLU A 31 1.41 7.75 22.21
CA GLU A 31 0.03 7.60 22.72
C GLU A 31 -0.95 8.52 21.99
N SER A 32 -0.53 9.76 21.74
CA SER A 32 -1.38 10.77 21.07
C SER A 32 -1.61 10.42 19.60
N VAL A 33 -0.60 9.88 18.89
CA VAL A 33 -0.75 9.40 17.53
C VAL A 33 -1.73 8.23 17.48
N ILE A 34 -1.57 7.23 18.35
CA ILE A 34 -2.46 6.08 18.43
C ILE A 34 -3.90 6.52 18.74
N GLU A 35 -4.10 7.43 19.69
CA GLU A 35 -5.43 7.93 20.03
C GLU A 35 -6.08 8.71 18.89
N ALA A 36 -5.30 9.50 18.14
CA ALA A 36 -5.78 10.23 16.98
C ALA A 36 -6.33 9.27 15.89
N TYR A 37 -5.58 8.20 15.58
CA TYR A 37 -6.05 7.20 14.62
C TYR A 37 -7.25 6.40 15.11
N LYS A 38 -7.29 6.02 16.39
CA LYS A 38 -8.47 5.38 17.00
C LYS A 38 -9.72 6.26 16.88
N ASN A 39 -9.57 7.55 17.21
CA ASN A 39 -10.67 8.51 17.14
C ASN A 39 -11.12 8.79 15.70
N ALA A 40 -10.22 8.66 14.72
CA ALA A 40 -10.54 8.74 13.30
C ALA A 40 -11.15 7.44 12.72
N GLY A 41 -11.41 6.42 13.56
CA GLY A 41 -12.07 5.19 13.18
C GLY A 41 -11.18 4.17 12.45
N TYR A 42 -9.88 4.19 12.71
CA TYR A 42 -8.98 3.13 12.26
C TYR A 42 -9.06 1.92 13.19
N ASP A 43 -8.98 0.73 12.62
CA ASP A 43 -9.00 -0.54 13.35
C ASP A 43 -7.58 -0.97 13.76
N PHE A 44 -6.55 -0.56 13.01
CA PHE A 44 -5.16 -0.85 13.35
C PHE A 44 -4.18 0.22 12.87
N LEU A 45 -3.01 0.24 13.51
CA LEU A 45 -1.94 1.19 13.22
C LEU A 45 -0.56 0.53 13.34
N MET A 46 0.39 0.99 12.54
CA MET A 46 1.81 0.81 12.76
C MET A 46 2.49 2.18 12.91
N LEU A 47 3.24 2.36 13.98
CA LEU A 47 4.23 3.43 14.05
C LEU A 47 5.50 2.93 13.36
N SER A 48 5.91 3.62 12.32
CA SER A 48 7.03 3.27 11.45
C SER A 48 8.19 4.24 11.61
N GLU A 49 8.64 4.44 12.84
CA GLU A 49 9.71 5.38 13.13
C GLU A 49 10.92 5.22 12.20
N HIS A 50 11.57 6.32 11.86
CA HIS A 50 12.81 6.29 11.08
C HIS A 50 13.90 5.49 11.81
N PHE A 51 14.19 4.29 11.31
CA PHE A 51 15.17 3.39 11.90
C PHE A 51 16.60 3.78 11.49
N VAL A 52 17.08 4.88 12.09
CA VAL A 52 18.40 5.47 11.83
C VAL A 52 19.12 5.82 13.13
N SER A 53 20.46 5.94 13.07
CA SER A 53 21.29 6.24 14.22
C SER A 53 20.98 7.58 14.89
N HIS A 54 20.51 8.57 14.11
CA HIS A 54 20.13 9.88 14.60
C HIS A 54 19.04 9.81 15.68
N PHE A 55 18.11 8.87 15.55
CA PHE A 55 17.03 8.60 16.50
C PHE A 55 17.30 7.40 17.42
N ASN A 56 18.54 6.89 17.45
CA ASN A 56 18.94 5.73 18.24
C ASN A 56 18.19 4.43 17.87
N TRP A 57 17.84 4.26 16.59
CA TRP A 57 17.24 3.03 16.05
C TRP A 57 15.92 2.62 16.72
N PRO A 58 14.90 3.49 16.77
CA PRO A 58 13.69 3.22 17.52
C PRO A 58 12.85 2.11 16.89
N ILE A 59 12.37 1.18 17.72
CA ILE A 59 11.27 0.25 17.41
C ILE A 59 10.27 0.36 18.55
N ASN A 60 9.11 0.91 18.28
CA ASN A 60 8.09 1.14 19.29
C ASN A 60 7.38 -0.17 19.70
N ASP A 61 7.44 -0.53 20.97
CA ASP A 61 6.58 -1.58 21.52
C ASP A 61 5.18 -1.04 21.82
N THR A 62 4.31 -1.16 20.83
CA THR A 62 2.93 -0.66 20.91
C THR A 62 1.92 -1.71 21.37
N ARG A 63 2.36 -2.88 21.85
CA ARG A 63 1.47 -3.98 22.26
C ARG A 63 0.51 -3.63 23.39
N SER A 64 0.91 -2.73 24.29
CA SER A 64 0.07 -2.24 25.39
C SER A 64 -1.17 -1.46 24.96
N PHE A 65 -1.22 -0.98 23.70
CA PHE A 65 -2.35 -0.22 23.15
C PHE A 65 -3.39 -1.10 22.45
N ARG A 66 -3.12 -2.41 22.33
CA ARG A 66 -4.04 -3.37 21.72
C ARG A 66 -5.27 -3.61 22.59
N SER A 67 -6.42 -3.82 21.93
CA SER A 67 -7.70 -4.09 22.58
C SER A 67 -8.58 -4.96 21.65
N ASN A 68 -9.81 -5.26 22.05
CA ASN A 68 -10.74 -6.07 21.24
C ASN A 68 -11.16 -5.38 19.92
N ASN A 69 -11.04 -4.05 19.83
CA ASN A 69 -11.50 -3.26 18.69
C ASN A 69 -10.40 -2.41 18.05
N PHE A 70 -9.15 -2.58 18.46
CA PHE A 70 -8.00 -1.90 17.88
C PHE A 70 -6.73 -2.71 18.11
N THR A 71 -5.89 -2.83 17.07
CA THR A 71 -4.59 -3.49 17.20
C THR A 71 -3.44 -2.64 16.65
N THR A 72 -2.22 -3.04 16.95
CA THR A 72 -1.00 -2.40 16.43
C THR A 72 -0.07 -3.45 15.84
N LEU A 73 0.63 -3.07 14.77
CA LEU A 73 1.75 -3.82 14.25
C LEU A 73 3.06 -3.20 14.77
N ILE A 74 4.03 -4.05 15.07
CA ILE A 74 5.40 -3.61 15.35
C ILE A 74 6.10 -3.44 14.01
N GLY A 75 6.78 -2.33 13.82
CA GLY A 75 7.50 -2.09 12.57
C GLY A 75 8.26 -0.78 12.60
N VAL A 76 8.92 -0.48 11.50
CA VAL A 76 9.73 0.73 11.30
C VAL A 76 9.75 1.12 9.82
N GLU A 77 10.25 2.31 9.56
CA GLU A 77 10.75 2.69 8.25
C GLU A 77 12.28 2.50 8.25
N LEU A 78 12.74 1.52 7.46
CA LEU A 78 14.14 1.16 7.34
C LEU A 78 14.86 2.08 6.35
N HIS A 79 16.11 2.40 6.66
CA HIS A 79 16.96 3.23 5.81
C HIS A 79 18.30 2.56 5.50
N ALA A 80 18.75 2.72 4.27
CA ALA A 80 20.05 2.23 3.81
C ALA A 80 20.62 3.17 2.75
N PRO A 81 21.96 3.25 2.54
CA PRO A 81 22.54 3.91 1.38
C PRO A 81 22.27 3.06 0.15
N GLU A 82 22.34 3.67 -1.03
CA GLU A 82 21.72 4.89 -1.51
C GLU A 82 20.98 4.54 -2.79
N THR A 83 19.96 5.32 -3.12
CA THR A 83 19.21 5.20 -4.37
C THR A 83 20.00 5.81 -5.53
N SER A 84 19.54 5.61 -6.77
CA SER A 84 20.13 6.26 -7.96
C SER A 84 20.12 7.79 -7.89
N ALA A 85 19.25 8.39 -7.08
CA ALA A 85 19.17 9.82 -6.85
C ALA A 85 20.15 10.33 -5.78
N GLY A 86 20.89 9.43 -5.10
CA GLY A 86 21.80 9.76 -3.99
C GLY A 86 21.09 9.98 -2.65
N GLU A 87 19.81 9.59 -2.55
CA GLU A 87 19.03 9.64 -1.31
C GLU A 87 19.14 8.30 -0.56
N LEU A 88 18.78 8.30 0.72
CA LEU A 88 18.62 7.05 1.46
C LEU A 88 17.42 6.26 0.91
N TRP A 89 17.50 4.94 0.98
CA TRP A 89 16.35 4.09 0.85
C TRP A 89 15.37 4.32 2.01
N HIS A 90 14.09 4.31 1.72
CA HIS A 90 12.98 4.30 2.64
C HIS A 90 12.15 3.04 2.39
N ILE A 91 12.07 2.16 3.39
CA ILE A 91 11.44 0.85 3.25
C ILE A 91 10.53 0.60 4.46
N VAL A 92 9.23 0.58 4.24
CA VAL A 92 8.26 0.21 5.28
C VAL A 92 8.40 -1.26 5.61
N ALA A 93 8.63 -1.59 6.88
CA ALA A 93 8.77 -2.96 7.36
C ALA A 93 7.83 -3.23 8.55
N ALA A 94 6.67 -3.87 8.29
CA ALA A 94 5.70 -4.23 9.32
C ALA A 94 5.90 -5.67 9.80
N GLY A 95 5.82 -5.91 11.10
CA GLY A 95 6.02 -7.23 11.71
C GLY A 95 7.47 -7.55 12.04
N LEU A 96 8.30 -6.54 12.27
CA LEU A 96 9.69 -6.76 12.72
C LEU A 96 9.73 -7.15 14.20
N PRO A 97 10.68 -7.99 14.62
CA PRO A 97 10.95 -8.24 16.04
C PRO A 97 11.56 -6.98 16.70
N LEU A 98 11.28 -6.78 17.99
CA LEU A 98 11.78 -5.62 18.75
C LEU A 98 13.30 -5.55 18.86
N ASP A 99 13.98 -6.67 18.67
CA ASP A 99 15.44 -6.76 18.71
C ASP A 99 16.09 -6.78 17.31
N PHE A 100 15.33 -6.38 16.26
CA PHE A 100 15.87 -6.26 14.92
C PHE A 100 17.08 -5.33 14.90
N LYS A 101 18.19 -5.81 14.31
CA LYS A 101 19.47 -5.11 14.41
C LYS A 101 19.56 -3.94 13.43
N PRO A 102 20.23 -2.86 13.80
CA PRO A 102 20.61 -1.79 12.89
C PRO A 102 21.27 -2.31 11.60
N PRO A 103 21.14 -1.58 10.48
CA PRO A 103 21.85 -1.94 9.27
C PRO A 103 23.35 -1.85 9.44
N GLY A 104 24.07 -2.74 8.76
CA GLY A 104 25.51 -2.68 8.67
C GLY A 104 25.98 -1.45 7.87
N PRO A 105 27.23 -0.95 8.09
CA PRO A 105 27.71 0.27 7.44
C PRO A 105 27.74 0.24 5.91
N LYS A 106 27.64 -0.93 5.31
CA LYS A 106 27.65 -1.16 3.84
C LYS A 106 26.43 -1.97 3.38
N GLU A 107 25.47 -2.21 4.25
CA GLU A 107 24.25 -2.95 3.90
C GLU A 107 23.42 -2.11 2.92
N THR A 108 23.17 -2.66 1.74
CA THR A 108 22.35 -2.01 0.71
C THR A 108 20.87 -2.07 1.05
N GLY A 109 20.04 -1.24 0.39
CA GLY A 109 18.58 -1.31 0.53
C GLY A 109 18.01 -2.70 0.20
N ALA A 110 18.53 -3.34 -0.84
CA ALA A 110 18.15 -4.69 -1.23
C ALA A 110 18.48 -5.75 -0.17
N GLU A 111 19.67 -5.69 0.43
CA GLU A 111 20.09 -6.61 1.50
C GLU A 111 19.27 -6.39 2.78
N LEU A 112 19.03 -5.15 3.15
CA LEU A 112 18.24 -4.77 4.31
C LEU A 112 16.77 -5.22 4.15
N ALA A 113 16.17 -4.99 2.99
CA ALA A 113 14.83 -5.46 2.64
C ALA A 113 14.72 -6.99 2.74
N LYS A 114 15.71 -7.70 2.21
CA LYS A 114 15.79 -9.16 2.27
C LYS A 114 15.91 -9.66 3.71
N ARG A 115 16.71 -8.98 4.55
CA ARG A 115 16.87 -9.32 5.97
C ARG A 115 15.58 -9.05 6.75
N ALA A 116 14.89 -7.95 6.49
CA ALA A 116 13.58 -7.66 7.08
C ALA A 116 12.54 -8.73 6.70
N ARG A 117 12.47 -9.10 5.41
CA ARG A 117 11.58 -10.17 4.96
C ARG A 117 11.90 -11.51 5.61
N ALA A 118 13.18 -11.86 5.75
CA ALA A 118 13.61 -13.09 6.43
C ALA A 118 13.28 -13.09 7.93
N ALA A 119 13.22 -11.90 8.57
CA ALA A 119 12.73 -11.74 9.94
C ALA A 119 11.19 -11.82 10.07
N GLY A 120 10.48 -12.03 8.96
CA GLY A 120 9.03 -12.21 8.94
C GLY A 120 8.23 -10.95 8.59
N ALA A 121 8.87 -9.83 8.27
CA ALA A 121 8.19 -8.59 7.98
C ALA A 121 7.45 -8.59 6.61
N PHE A 122 6.34 -7.84 6.54
CA PHE A 122 5.89 -7.25 5.29
C PHE A 122 6.88 -6.14 4.91
N VAL A 123 7.29 -6.10 3.64
CA VAL A 123 8.25 -5.13 3.11
C VAL A 123 7.59 -4.33 2.00
N GLY A 124 7.54 -3.01 2.14
CA GLY A 124 6.97 -2.07 1.18
C GLY A 124 8.00 -1.04 0.72
N ILE A 125 8.06 -0.77 -0.59
CA ILE A 125 8.83 0.36 -1.14
C ILE A 125 8.04 1.62 -0.82
N ALA A 126 8.60 2.51 0.02
CA ALA A 126 7.95 3.74 0.47
C ALA A 126 8.02 4.85 -0.58
N HIS A 127 7.00 5.70 -0.64
CA HIS A 127 6.88 6.97 -1.38
C HIS A 127 7.85 7.15 -2.57
N PRO A 128 7.79 6.29 -3.61
CA PRO A 128 8.79 6.25 -4.68
C PRO A 128 8.91 7.57 -5.47
N ALA A 129 7.84 8.35 -5.58
CA ALA A 129 7.89 9.65 -6.26
C ALA A 129 8.64 10.69 -5.42
N TRP A 130 8.47 10.68 -4.10
CA TRP A 130 9.22 11.56 -3.19
C TRP A 130 10.71 11.25 -3.25
N SER A 131 11.08 9.98 -3.14
CA SER A 131 12.47 9.48 -3.22
C SER A 131 13.05 9.50 -4.64
N GLN A 132 12.27 9.87 -5.64
CA GLN A 132 12.67 9.90 -7.06
C GLN A 132 13.23 8.56 -7.56
N LEU A 133 12.66 7.45 -7.08
CA LEU A 133 13.12 6.11 -7.43
C LEU A 133 12.96 5.85 -8.93
N THR A 134 14.00 5.30 -9.53
CA THR A 134 14.00 4.81 -10.90
C THR A 134 13.45 3.37 -10.97
N LEU A 135 13.17 2.89 -12.18
CA LEU A 135 12.84 1.49 -12.40
C LEU A 135 13.96 0.55 -11.93
N ALA A 136 15.22 0.93 -12.13
CA ALA A 136 16.37 0.14 -11.67
C ALA A 136 16.38 0.01 -10.15
N ASP A 137 16.15 1.11 -9.42
CA ASP A 137 16.01 1.07 -7.96
C ASP A 137 14.91 0.10 -7.53
N GLY A 138 13.71 0.22 -8.10
CA GLY A 138 12.59 -0.66 -7.75
C GLY A 138 12.83 -2.13 -8.07
N LEU A 139 13.57 -2.43 -9.14
CA LEU A 139 13.96 -3.80 -9.51
C LEU A 139 14.94 -4.43 -8.53
N ASP A 140 15.79 -3.64 -7.89
CA ASP A 140 16.76 -4.13 -6.90
C ASP A 140 16.10 -4.64 -5.62
N ILE A 141 14.94 -4.11 -5.24
CA ILE A 141 14.23 -4.55 -4.02
C ILE A 141 13.38 -5.80 -4.29
N ASP A 142 14.02 -6.90 -4.62
CA ASP A 142 13.36 -8.20 -4.87
C ASP A 142 12.55 -8.73 -3.68
N ALA A 143 12.90 -8.30 -2.47
CA ALA A 143 12.23 -8.72 -1.25
C ALA A 143 10.92 -7.98 -0.99
N ALA A 144 10.56 -6.95 -1.78
CA ALA A 144 9.32 -6.22 -1.58
C ALA A 144 8.08 -7.10 -1.79
N HIS A 145 7.04 -6.85 -0.99
CA HIS A 145 5.70 -7.37 -1.17
C HIS A 145 4.83 -6.35 -1.92
N ALA A 146 5.12 -5.06 -1.78
CA ALA A 146 4.28 -3.99 -2.28
C ALA A 146 5.05 -2.68 -2.55
N VAL A 147 4.39 -1.79 -3.30
CA VAL A 147 4.81 -0.40 -3.50
C VAL A 147 3.76 0.53 -2.89
N GLU A 148 4.20 1.58 -2.23
CA GLU A 148 3.32 2.66 -1.77
C GLU A 148 2.90 3.51 -2.96
N ILE A 149 1.65 3.31 -3.40
CA ILE A 149 1.10 4.00 -4.58
C ILE A 149 0.51 5.36 -4.26
N TYR A 150 0.25 5.61 -2.98
CA TYR A 150 -0.17 6.91 -2.48
C TYR A 150 0.34 7.11 -1.05
N ASN A 151 0.98 8.25 -0.83
CA ASN A 151 1.47 8.74 0.45
C ASN A 151 0.91 10.15 0.68
N HIS A 152 0.12 10.32 1.76
CA HIS A 152 -0.60 11.56 1.97
C HIS A 152 0.31 12.70 2.43
N GLY A 153 1.27 12.43 3.30
CA GLY A 153 2.27 13.41 3.76
C GLY A 153 3.05 13.97 2.58
N CYS A 154 3.60 13.11 1.74
CA CYS A 154 4.31 13.54 0.53
C CYS A 154 3.40 14.33 -0.45
N ALA A 155 2.11 13.99 -0.55
CA ALA A 155 1.17 14.75 -1.37
C ALA A 155 0.92 16.16 -0.82
N VAL A 156 0.81 16.30 0.52
CA VAL A 156 0.57 17.59 1.18
C VAL A 156 1.82 18.47 1.17
N GLU A 157 2.99 17.88 1.43
CA GLU A 157 4.22 18.63 1.61
C GLU A 157 4.88 19.08 0.30
N ASN A 158 4.85 18.27 -0.74
CA ASN A 158 5.64 18.55 -1.95
C ASN A 158 5.01 18.06 -3.27
N ASP A 159 3.72 17.67 -3.26
CA ASP A 159 2.99 17.18 -4.44
C ASP A 159 3.61 15.91 -5.08
N ARG A 160 4.30 15.08 -4.29
CA ARG A 160 4.94 13.82 -4.73
C ARG A 160 4.35 12.58 -4.05
N GLY A 161 3.06 12.61 -3.78
CA GLY A 161 2.38 11.50 -3.09
C GLY A 161 2.07 10.29 -3.97
N GLU A 162 2.14 10.38 -5.31
CA GLU A 162 1.67 9.33 -6.20
C GLU A 162 2.81 8.40 -6.67
N GLY A 163 2.79 7.13 -6.23
CA GLY A 163 3.79 6.11 -6.57
C GLY A 163 3.36 5.10 -7.64
N TRP A 164 2.14 5.23 -8.19
CA TRP A 164 1.57 4.26 -9.14
C TRP A 164 2.39 4.09 -10.43
N PHE A 165 3.12 5.11 -10.86
CA PHE A 165 3.90 5.03 -12.11
C PHE A 165 5.05 4.01 -12.00
N LEU A 166 5.85 4.05 -10.92
CA LEU A 166 6.87 3.04 -10.67
C LEU A 166 6.26 1.66 -10.47
N HIS A 167 5.15 1.56 -9.74
CA HIS A 167 4.44 0.30 -9.54
C HIS A 167 4.06 -0.34 -10.88
N ASP A 168 3.46 0.41 -11.81
CA ASP A 168 3.07 -0.10 -13.13
C ASP A 168 4.27 -0.56 -13.96
N GLN A 169 5.40 0.15 -13.89
CA GLN A 169 6.63 -0.25 -14.55
C GLN A 169 7.15 -1.58 -13.99
N LEU A 170 7.17 -1.75 -12.66
CA LEU A 170 7.59 -3.00 -12.01
C LEU A 170 6.68 -4.18 -12.36
N LEU A 171 5.35 -3.95 -12.40
CA LEU A 171 4.41 -4.97 -12.85
C LEU A 171 4.65 -5.38 -14.31
N ASN A 172 5.00 -4.44 -15.18
CA ASN A 172 5.31 -4.71 -16.59
C ASN A 172 6.61 -5.50 -16.77
N GLU A 173 7.56 -5.37 -15.82
CA GLU A 173 8.76 -6.22 -15.72
C GLU A 173 8.47 -7.59 -15.07
N GLY A 174 7.21 -7.88 -14.73
CA GLY A 174 6.79 -9.17 -14.16
C GLY A 174 6.90 -9.26 -12.64
N LYS A 175 7.23 -8.18 -11.94
CA LYS A 175 7.24 -8.17 -10.46
C LYS A 175 5.80 -8.26 -9.95
N ARG A 176 5.51 -9.26 -9.11
CA ARG A 176 4.17 -9.49 -8.55
C ARG A 176 4.03 -8.75 -7.22
N LEU A 177 3.87 -7.43 -7.30
CA LEU A 177 3.78 -6.53 -6.14
C LEU A 177 2.34 -6.08 -5.93
N SER A 178 1.92 -6.03 -4.67
CA SER A 178 0.67 -5.34 -4.27
C SER A 178 0.89 -3.83 -4.21
N ALA A 179 -0.19 -3.09 -3.95
CA ALA A 179 -0.20 -1.64 -3.86
C ALA A 179 -0.81 -1.18 -2.54
N PHE A 180 -0.11 -0.38 -1.75
CA PHE A 180 -0.64 0.16 -0.51
C PHE A 180 -0.67 1.69 -0.52
N ALA A 181 -1.57 2.28 0.27
CA ALA A 181 -1.64 3.70 0.51
C ALA A 181 -1.52 3.96 2.01
N THR A 182 -0.89 5.06 2.37
CA THR A 182 -0.70 5.47 3.77
C THR A 182 -0.67 6.98 3.93
N ASP A 183 -0.49 7.41 5.17
CA ASP A 183 -0.37 8.82 5.49
C ASP A 183 1.08 9.31 5.54
N ASP A 184 2.01 8.51 6.08
CA ASP A 184 3.35 8.98 6.44
C ASP A 184 3.26 10.23 7.35
N ALA A 185 2.32 10.17 8.28
CA ALA A 185 1.94 11.32 9.07
C ALA A 185 3.00 11.66 10.13
N HIS A 186 3.40 12.91 10.15
CA HIS A 186 4.28 13.51 11.16
C HIS A 186 3.54 14.46 12.10
N PHE A 187 2.26 14.77 11.80
CA PHE A 187 1.44 15.73 12.53
C PHE A 187 2.05 17.14 12.64
N LYS A 188 2.92 17.50 11.72
CA LYS A 188 3.49 18.85 11.55
C LYS A 188 2.65 19.70 10.60
N THR A 189 1.95 19.03 9.70
CA THR A 189 1.03 19.57 8.70
C THR A 189 -0.27 18.73 8.73
N PRO A 190 -1.33 19.03 7.96
CA PRO A 190 -2.49 18.15 7.85
C PRO A 190 -2.21 16.91 6.97
N ASP A 191 -1.18 16.17 7.33
CA ASP A 191 -0.59 15.01 6.65
C ASP A 191 -1.19 13.66 7.08
N HIS A 192 -2.33 13.67 7.77
CA HIS A 192 -2.93 12.50 8.39
C HIS A 192 -4.35 12.22 7.87
N PHE A 193 -4.79 10.94 7.92
CA PHE A 193 -6.12 10.44 7.54
C PHE A 193 -6.48 10.60 6.05
N GLY A 194 -5.49 10.74 5.18
CA GLY A 194 -5.67 10.92 3.74
C GLY A 194 -5.42 9.68 2.89
N GLY A 195 -4.76 8.65 3.44
CA GLY A 195 -4.50 7.38 2.76
C GLY A 195 -4.43 6.21 3.72
N TRP A 196 -4.93 5.03 3.32
CA TRP A 196 -4.94 3.83 4.17
C TRP A 196 -5.09 2.54 3.38
N VAL A 197 -4.91 1.42 4.05
CA VAL A 197 -5.25 0.09 3.56
C VAL A 197 -6.51 -0.45 4.22
N ASN A 198 -7.34 -1.16 3.46
CA ASN A 198 -8.46 -1.96 3.96
C ASN A 198 -8.07 -3.42 3.85
N VAL A 199 -7.66 -4.02 4.97
CA VAL A 199 -7.13 -5.38 5.04
C VAL A 199 -8.24 -6.38 5.33
N LYS A 200 -8.34 -7.42 4.51
CA LYS A 200 -9.33 -8.50 4.69
C LYS A 200 -8.74 -9.56 5.63
N ALA A 201 -9.31 -9.70 6.83
CA ALA A 201 -8.90 -10.70 7.82
C ALA A 201 -10.10 -11.16 8.66
N GLN A 202 -10.00 -12.31 9.27
CA GLN A 202 -11.09 -12.86 10.10
C GLN A 202 -11.20 -12.14 11.44
N SER A 203 -10.07 -11.68 11.97
CA SER A 203 -9.99 -10.94 13.24
C SER A 203 -8.99 -9.78 13.17
N LEU A 204 -8.93 -8.98 14.25
CA LEU A 204 -7.91 -7.96 14.49
C LEU A 204 -6.62 -8.54 15.12
N ASP A 205 -6.42 -9.83 15.07
CA ASP A 205 -5.16 -10.41 15.49
C ASP A 205 -4.01 -9.83 14.65
N PRO A 206 -2.94 -9.29 15.26
CA PRO A 206 -1.86 -8.66 14.51
C PRO A 206 -1.15 -9.59 13.53
N ASP A 207 -1.08 -10.89 13.84
CA ASP A 207 -0.44 -11.86 12.95
C ASP A 207 -1.35 -12.17 11.73
N GLU A 208 -2.68 -12.21 11.92
CA GLU A 208 -3.63 -12.33 10.81
C GLU A 208 -3.60 -11.10 9.89
N ILE A 209 -3.58 -9.90 10.46
CA ILE A 209 -3.45 -8.64 9.69
C ILE A 209 -2.13 -8.63 8.92
N LEU A 210 -1.02 -8.96 9.57
CA LEU A 210 0.30 -9.02 8.94
C LEU A 210 0.36 -10.05 7.81
N GLN A 211 -0.20 -11.24 8.03
CA GLN A 211 -0.25 -12.28 7.00
C GLN A 211 -1.10 -11.82 5.80
N SER A 212 -2.25 -11.19 6.06
CA SER A 212 -3.09 -10.64 5.01
C SER A 212 -2.40 -9.54 4.18
N LEU A 213 -1.58 -8.70 4.81
CA LEU A 213 -0.73 -7.73 4.10
C LEU A 213 0.27 -8.44 3.18
N LYS A 214 0.98 -9.45 3.67
CA LYS A 214 1.94 -10.22 2.87
C LYS A 214 1.29 -10.94 1.70
N ASP A 215 0.09 -11.43 1.89
CA ASP A 215 -0.68 -12.18 0.87
C ASP A 215 -1.39 -11.27 -0.14
N GLY A 216 -1.33 -9.94 0.03
CA GLY A 216 -2.06 -8.99 -0.80
C GLY A 216 -3.59 -9.02 -0.60
N ASN A 217 -4.07 -9.51 0.57
CA ASN A 217 -5.48 -9.54 0.92
C ASN A 217 -5.99 -8.19 1.41
N TYR A 218 -5.79 -7.14 0.64
CA TYR A 218 -6.21 -5.78 0.95
C TYR A 218 -6.37 -4.95 -0.32
N TYR A 219 -6.95 -3.76 -0.17
CA TYR A 219 -6.93 -2.71 -1.18
C TYR A 219 -6.56 -1.37 -0.55
N ALA A 220 -6.01 -0.45 -1.35
CA ALA A 220 -5.64 0.89 -0.95
C ALA A 220 -6.79 1.89 -1.16
N SER A 221 -6.91 2.91 -0.29
CA SER A 221 -7.96 3.92 -0.40
C SER A 221 -7.59 5.28 0.19
N GLN A 222 -8.21 6.32 -0.37
CA GLN A 222 -8.27 7.68 0.16
C GLN A 222 -9.70 8.05 0.66
N GLY A 223 -10.67 7.13 0.52
CA GLY A 223 -12.09 7.37 0.85
C GLY A 223 -13.04 6.35 0.26
N PRO A 224 -13.10 6.22 -1.07
CA PRO A 224 -13.98 5.26 -1.73
C PRO A 224 -13.74 3.82 -1.27
N GLN A 225 -14.80 3.00 -1.29
CA GLN A 225 -14.75 1.61 -0.84
C GLN A 225 -15.21 0.67 -1.95
N PHE A 226 -14.49 -0.43 -2.12
CA PHE A 226 -14.97 -1.54 -2.92
C PHE A 226 -15.91 -2.43 -2.10
N GLY A 227 -17.04 -2.81 -2.70
CA GLY A 227 -17.96 -3.83 -2.19
C GLY A 227 -17.53 -5.22 -2.65
N ALA A 228 -17.41 -5.40 -3.97
CA ALA A 228 -16.99 -6.64 -4.60
C ALA A 228 -16.36 -6.39 -5.98
N ILE A 229 -15.48 -7.29 -6.39
CA ILE A 229 -14.99 -7.40 -7.77
C ILE A 229 -15.14 -8.86 -8.21
N THR A 230 -16.00 -9.10 -9.19
CA THR A 230 -16.35 -10.44 -9.66
C THR A 230 -16.00 -10.60 -11.13
N LEU A 231 -15.39 -11.73 -11.49
CA LEU A 231 -15.05 -12.08 -12.85
C LEU A 231 -15.80 -13.34 -13.31
N GLU A 232 -16.50 -13.24 -14.45
CA GLU A 232 -17.15 -14.37 -15.15
C GLU A 232 -16.66 -14.42 -16.60
N GLY A 233 -15.77 -15.37 -16.88
CA GLY A 233 -15.08 -15.40 -18.18
C GLY A 233 -14.27 -14.11 -18.40
N LYS A 234 -14.73 -13.25 -19.29
CA LYS A 234 -14.14 -11.91 -19.55
C LYS A 234 -15.05 -10.75 -19.11
N SER A 235 -16.16 -11.03 -18.46
CA SER A 235 -17.03 -10.00 -17.87
C SER A 235 -16.59 -9.70 -16.43
N LEU A 236 -16.21 -8.47 -16.17
CA LEU A 236 -15.84 -7.98 -14.85
C LEU A 236 -16.96 -7.11 -14.28
N SER A 237 -17.48 -7.48 -13.12
CA SER A 237 -18.45 -6.67 -12.36
C SER A 237 -17.73 -6.06 -11.15
N VAL A 238 -17.98 -4.77 -10.92
CA VAL A 238 -17.43 -4.00 -9.79
C VAL A 238 -18.58 -3.39 -9.03
N ASP A 239 -18.64 -3.65 -7.71
CA ASP A 239 -19.53 -2.97 -6.76
C ASP A 239 -18.68 -2.09 -5.84
N CYS A 240 -19.16 -0.87 -5.54
CA CYS A 240 -18.43 0.10 -4.71
C CYS A 240 -19.34 1.10 -4.01
N SER A 241 -18.78 1.91 -3.11
CA SER A 241 -19.42 3.12 -2.61
C SER A 241 -19.73 4.09 -3.76
N PRO A 242 -20.60 5.12 -3.57
CA PRO A 242 -20.88 6.08 -4.62
C PRO A 242 -19.63 6.79 -5.15
N VAL A 243 -19.36 6.68 -6.46
CA VAL A 243 -18.20 7.25 -7.16
C VAL A 243 -18.62 7.86 -8.50
N ASP A 244 -17.77 8.69 -9.08
CA ASP A 244 -18.03 9.30 -10.39
C ASP A 244 -17.32 8.56 -11.53
N THR A 245 -16.32 7.71 -11.19
CA THR A 245 -15.59 6.94 -12.19
C THR A 245 -15.20 5.57 -11.65
N ILE A 246 -15.39 4.55 -12.48
CA ILE A 246 -14.85 3.20 -12.28
C ILE A 246 -13.99 2.89 -13.51
N THR A 247 -12.70 2.62 -13.30
CA THR A 247 -11.73 2.37 -14.37
C THR A 247 -11.09 1.01 -14.18
N VAL A 248 -11.06 0.21 -15.24
CA VAL A 248 -10.21 -0.98 -15.32
C VAL A 248 -9.07 -0.65 -16.24
N LEU A 249 -7.86 -0.66 -15.73
CA LEU A 249 -6.64 -0.36 -16.47
C LEU A 249 -5.66 -1.53 -16.42
N CYS A 250 -4.72 -1.55 -17.33
CA CYS A 250 -3.69 -2.58 -17.44
C CYS A 250 -2.32 -1.97 -17.79
N GLY A 251 -1.30 -2.78 -17.94
CA GLY A 251 0.10 -2.34 -18.12
C GLY A 251 0.41 -1.66 -19.45
N ASN A 252 -0.59 -1.37 -20.26
CA ASN A 252 -0.45 -0.61 -21.50
C ASN A 252 -1.51 0.51 -21.54
N SER A 253 -1.66 1.20 -22.67
CA SER A 253 -2.60 2.31 -22.85
C SER A 253 -4.10 1.90 -22.86
N ARG A 254 -4.42 0.62 -22.73
CA ARG A 254 -5.82 0.14 -22.78
C ARG A 254 -6.50 0.28 -21.43
N THR A 255 -7.71 0.79 -21.48
CA THR A 255 -8.58 0.94 -20.32
C THR A 255 -10.04 0.67 -20.67
N CYS A 256 -10.83 0.26 -19.69
CA CYS A 256 -12.28 0.33 -19.72
C CYS A 256 -12.73 1.32 -18.65
N VAL A 257 -13.58 2.24 -18.99
CA VAL A 257 -14.03 3.30 -18.08
C VAL A 257 -15.55 3.40 -18.09
N LYS A 258 -16.13 3.54 -16.91
CA LYS A 258 -17.53 3.96 -16.69
C LYS A 258 -17.52 5.25 -15.89
N THR A 259 -18.20 6.25 -16.40
CA THR A 259 -18.42 7.54 -15.71
C THR A 259 -19.89 7.77 -15.46
N GLY A 260 -20.21 8.48 -14.38
CA GLY A 260 -21.56 8.84 -14.00
C GLY A 260 -21.54 9.57 -12.67
N LYS A 261 -22.66 10.10 -12.21
CA LYS A 261 -22.79 10.73 -10.91
C LYS A 261 -23.19 9.69 -9.86
N ALA A 262 -22.34 9.52 -8.84
CA ALA A 262 -22.60 8.64 -7.70
C ALA A 262 -22.97 7.19 -8.12
N ILE A 263 -22.28 6.65 -9.14
CA ILE A 263 -22.47 5.26 -9.55
C ILE A 263 -21.91 4.32 -8.49
N THR A 264 -22.59 3.19 -8.27
CA THR A 264 -22.22 2.20 -7.25
C THR A 264 -21.82 0.86 -7.84
N SER A 265 -21.97 0.70 -9.18
CA SER A 265 -21.55 -0.52 -9.86
C SER A 265 -21.27 -0.26 -11.35
N ALA A 266 -20.50 -1.17 -11.94
CA ALA A 266 -20.26 -1.21 -13.38
C ALA A 266 -19.89 -2.62 -13.85
N GLU A 267 -20.23 -2.91 -15.12
CA GLU A 267 -19.80 -4.11 -15.82
C GLU A 267 -18.88 -3.76 -16.99
N PHE A 268 -17.85 -4.58 -17.21
CA PHE A 268 -16.84 -4.38 -18.23
C PHE A 268 -16.56 -5.66 -19.02
N ASP A 269 -16.51 -5.56 -20.36
CA ASP A 269 -15.97 -6.61 -21.20
C ASP A 269 -14.45 -6.44 -21.32
N LEU A 270 -13.69 -7.29 -20.62
CA LEU A 270 -12.22 -7.23 -20.56
C LEU A 270 -11.54 -7.65 -21.89
N LYS A 271 -12.28 -8.21 -22.88
CA LYS A 271 -11.75 -8.41 -24.23
C LYS A 271 -11.22 -7.11 -24.83
N LYS A 272 -11.79 -5.96 -24.43
CA LYS A 272 -11.34 -4.63 -24.87
C LYS A 272 -9.93 -4.28 -24.40
N LEU A 273 -9.42 -4.92 -23.35
CA LEU A 273 -8.04 -4.73 -22.86
C LEU A 273 -7.03 -5.59 -23.66
N GLU A 274 -7.48 -6.64 -24.35
CA GLU A 274 -6.61 -7.62 -24.99
C GLU A 274 -6.31 -7.29 -26.46
N SER A 275 -7.10 -6.43 -27.10
CA SER A 275 -7.03 -6.19 -28.54
C SER A 275 -7.03 -4.70 -28.89
N GLY A 276 -6.43 -4.40 -30.03
CA GLY A 276 -6.44 -3.07 -30.64
C GLY A 276 -5.24 -2.85 -31.53
N TRP A 277 -5.38 -2.00 -32.53
CA TRP A 277 -4.35 -1.71 -33.53
C TRP A 277 -3.06 -1.09 -32.98
N LEU A 278 -3.10 -0.53 -31.76
CA LEU A 278 -1.93 0.03 -31.05
C LEU A 278 -1.16 -1.01 -30.21
N LEU A 279 -1.72 -2.21 -29.99
CA LEU A 279 -1.11 -3.19 -29.11
C LEU A 279 -0.21 -4.15 -29.90
N THR A 280 1.01 -4.32 -29.43
CA THR A 280 1.93 -5.37 -29.91
C THR A 280 1.82 -6.65 -29.08
N LYS A 281 1.43 -6.53 -27.82
CA LYS A 281 1.17 -7.64 -26.89
C LYS A 281 0.11 -7.26 -25.85
N PRO A 282 -0.71 -8.21 -25.35
CA PRO A 282 -1.62 -7.96 -24.23
C PRO A 282 -0.84 -7.70 -22.94
N SER A 283 -1.44 -6.97 -22.02
CA SER A 283 -0.90 -6.83 -20.65
C SER A 283 -1.09 -8.13 -19.87
N PRO A 284 -0.10 -8.54 -19.03
CA PRO A 284 -0.24 -9.73 -18.20
C PRO A 284 -1.13 -9.50 -16.95
N TRP A 285 -1.49 -8.26 -16.64
CA TRP A 285 -2.27 -7.88 -15.46
C TRP A 285 -3.29 -6.77 -15.77
N PHE A 286 -4.26 -6.62 -14.88
CA PHE A 286 -5.15 -5.46 -14.80
C PHE A 286 -5.42 -5.10 -13.34
N ARG A 287 -5.89 -3.86 -13.08
CA ARG A 287 -6.43 -3.45 -11.78
C ARG A 287 -7.65 -2.55 -11.94
N VAL A 288 -8.42 -2.41 -10.87
CA VAL A 288 -9.57 -1.50 -10.80
C VAL A 288 -9.21 -0.28 -9.98
N VAL A 289 -9.59 0.89 -10.47
CA VAL A 289 -9.50 2.17 -9.76
C VAL A 289 -10.89 2.79 -9.74
N ILE A 290 -11.33 3.23 -8.57
CA ILE A 290 -12.56 4.00 -8.41
C ILE A 290 -12.23 5.39 -7.89
N MET A 291 -12.99 6.40 -8.33
CA MET A 291 -12.75 7.80 -7.96
C MET A 291 -14.09 8.51 -7.70
N ASP A 292 -14.18 9.16 -6.55
CA ASP A 292 -15.36 9.94 -6.16
C ASP A 292 -15.35 11.36 -6.74
N HIS A 293 -16.39 12.12 -6.43
CA HIS A 293 -16.56 13.51 -6.90
C HIS A 293 -15.52 14.49 -6.35
N ALA A 294 -14.84 14.16 -5.24
CA ALA A 294 -13.75 14.94 -4.66
C ALA A 294 -12.37 14.57 -5.25
N GLY A 295 -12.33 13.63 -6.22
CA GLY A 295 -11.09 13.13 -6.81
C GLY A 295 -10.36 12.11 -5.94
N LYS A 296 -10.92 11.69 -4.81
CA LYS A 296 -10.35 10.65 -3.95
C LYS A 296 -10.51 9.29 -4.60
N ARG A 297 -9.50 8.44 -4.46
CA ARG A 297 -9.43 7.16 -5.16
C ARG A 297 -9.37 5.97 -4.21
N ALA A 298 -9.78 4.82 -4.72
CA ALA A 298 -9.36 3.53 -4.18
C ALA A 298 -8.83 2.65 -5.33
N TRP A 299 -7.86 1.79 -4.99
CA TRP A 299 -7.14 0.95 -5.94
C TRP A 299 -7.19 -0.50 -5.48
N SER A 300 -7.66 -1.40 -6.37
CA SER A 300 -7.45 -2.82 -6.14
C SER A 300 -5.98 -3.18 -6.34
N ASN A 301 -5.54 -4.29 -5.75
CA ASN A 301 -4.29 -4.90 -6.16
C ASN A 301 -4.36 -5.38 -7.62
N PRO A 302 -3.22 -5.51 -8.31
CA PRO A 302 -3.20 -6.07 -9.66
C PRO A 302 -3.68 -7.52 -9.66
N VAL A 303 -4.48 -7.85 -10.67
CA VAL A 303 -4.95 -9.21 -10.96
C VAL A 303 -4.17 -9.72 -12.16
N TRP A 304 -3.49 -10.83 -12.00
CA TRP A 304 -2.72 -11.45 -13.06
C TRP A 304 -3.58 -12.48 -13.78
N TRP A 305 -3.55 -12.44 -15.12
CA TRP A 305 -4.34 -13.39 -15.93
C TRP A 305 -4.01 -14.85 -15.66
N ASP A 306 -2.78 -15.13 -15.24
CA ASP A 306 -2.33 -16.49 -14.93
C ASP A 306 -2.91 -17.03 -13.63
N ASP A 307 -3.29 -16.17 -12.70
CA ASP A 307 -3.88 -16.54 -11.41
C ASP A 307 -5.38 -16.87 -11.51
N ILE A 308 -6.04 -16.52 -12.63
CA ILE A 308 -7.49 -16.61 -12.81
C ILE A 308 -7.91 -17.49 -14.00
N LYS A 309 -6.97 -18.31 -14.51
CA LYS A 309 -7.23 -19.29 -15.60
C LYS A 309 -7.92 -20.53 -15.08
#